data_ceadbeccad963cec66190ca89963440b
#
_entry.id   ceadbeccad963cec66190ca89963440b
#
_cell.length_a   1.000
_cell.length_b   1.000
_cell.length_c   1.000
_cell.angle_alpha   90.00
_cell.angle_beta   90.00
_cell.angle_gamma   90.00
#
_symmetry.space_group_name_H-M   'P 1'
#
loop_
_entity.id
_entity.type
_entity.pdbx_description
1 polymer ?
#
loop_
_entity_poly.entity_id
_entity_poly.type
_entity_poly.pdbx_seq_one_letter_code
_entity_poly.pdbx_strand_id
1 'polypeptide(L)'
;MSSNARKIVEQLKSAKTTDFLGVMVCWTVPRVQIEYDKAEELIIKYGLNPKNITQPGSKKAFSRSVRRTAKENNDGEIVKKARRIGKHADTDVVGIVDEGVDLANDKLLYDQQSTIFFDKKDKTIRGHGDYVDEVRKNFDKFSTIVTDHEIRNFILASIQEKGAVPLRKTGGVYFVPKPQVDVVEKLNLFLEEVQVGKIEHYRIPCGKDENTNIWTSAKKEITDRAETIMQRSDKINSRPNALRKQTEKLEVINDMLTCYSDLCEYASEAEEVSKSISKISDDIAQRIMDLETDKSTAKKEKSEKKAAKSKAKEEAAKKPDEKPVSKKPVSKKPTPATSAPQE
;
A
#
# COMPACT_ATOMS: atom_id res chain seq x y z
N MET A 1 37.77 33.83 -3.37
CA MET A 1 37.54 32.44 -2.99
C MET A 1 38.55 32.08 -1.89
N SER A 2 38.06 31.55 -0.76
CA SER A 2 38.93 31.17 0.34
C SER A 2 39.87 30.03 -0.06
N SER A 3 41.08 29.97 0.56
CA SER A 3 42.11 28.93 0.33
C SER A 3 41.50 27.50 0.44
N ASN A 4 40.52 27.28 1.34
CA ASN A 4 39.86 26.01 1.51
C ASN A 4 38.97 25.63 0.30
N ALA A 5 38.29 26.57 -0.34
CA ALA A 5 37.46 26.29 -1.51
C ALA A 5 38.35 25.87 -2.72
N ARG A 6 39.54 26.44 -2.87
CA ARG A 6 40.51 26.02 -3.91
C ARG A 6 41.06 24.62 -3.64
N LYS A 7 41.40 24.28 -2.41
CA LYS A 7 41.83 22.91 -2.04
C LYS A 7 40.76 21.87 -2.27
N ILE A 8 39.52 22.16 -1.95
CA ILE A 8 38.38 21.26 -2.23
C ILE A 8 38.18 21.06 -3.75
N VAL A 9 38.28 22.14 -4.55
CA VAL A 9 38.16 22.05 -6.01
C VAL A 9 39.36 21.30 -6.63
N GLU A 10 40.59 21.45 -6.09
CA GLU A 10 41.75 20.68 -6.52
C GLU A 10 41.66 19.20 -6.11
N GLN A 11 41.18 18.90 -4.90
CA GLN A 11 40.90 17.52 -4.47
C GLN A 11 39.80 16.86 -5.32
N LEU A 12 38.74 17.58 -5.68
CA LEU A 12 37.71 17.10 -6.60
C LEU A 12 38.23 16.91 -8.05
N LYS A 13 39.22 17.69 -8.48
CA LYS A 13 39.86 17.54 -9.81
C LYS A 13 40.92 16.44 -9.84
N SER A 14 41.60 16.19 -8.74
CA SER A 14 42.66 15.16 -8.64
C SER A 14 42.13 13.78 -8.27
N ALA A 15 40.93 13.66 -7.71
CA ALA A 15 40.26 12.41 -7.52
C ALA A 15 39.97 11.81 -8.90
N LYS A 16 40.84 10.91 -9.36
CA LYS A 16 40.58 10.08 -10.54
C LYS A 16 39.19 9.50 -10.36
N THR A 17 38.32 9.85 -11.28
CA THR A 17 36.85 9.69 -11.29
C THR A 17 36.32 8.24 -11.19
N THR A 18 37.10 7.29 -10.71
CA THR A 18 36.80 5.87 -10.74
C THR A 18 36.27 5.32 -9.42
N ASP A 19 36.53 5.98 -8.29
CA ASP A 19 36.13 5.43 -7.00
C ASP A 19 35.13 6.35 -6.28
N PHE A 20 33.87 5.90 -6.27
CA PHE A 20 32.77 6.55 -5.56
C PHE A 20 31.92 5.50 -4.84
N LEU A 21 31.33 5.86 -3.72
CA LEU A 21 30.52 4.98 -2.88
C LEU A 21 29.16 4.64 -3.49
N GLY A 22 28.60 5.63 -4.16
CA GLY A 22 27.28 5.59 -4.75
C GLY A 22 26.83 6.99 -5.16
N VAL A 23 25.56 7.19 -5.31
CA VAL A 23 24.98 8.47 -5.69
C VAL A 23 23.95 8.96 -4.69
N MET A 24 24.01 10.22 -4.37
CA MET A 24 22.91 10.92 -3.72
C MET A 24 21.88 11.28 -4.78
N VAL A 25 20.62 10.95 -4.54
CA VAL A 25 19.51 11.20 -5.47
C VAL A 25 18.43 12.05 -4.84
N CYS A 26 17.87 12.96 -5.64
CA CYS A 26 16.65 13.68 -5.35
C CYS A 26 15.85 13.86 -6.64
N TRP A 27 14.55 14.08 -6.53
CA TRP A 27 13.71 14.21 -7.71
C TRP A 27 12.61 15.25 -7.52
N THR A 28 12.24 15.82 -8.66
CA THR A 28 11.09 16.70 -8.77
C THR A 28 10.15 16.12 -9.81
N VAL A 29 8.93 15.80 -9.39
CA VAL A 29 7.86 15.33 -10.28
C VAL A 29 6.75 16.39 -10.25
N PRO A 30 6.55 17.15 -11.33
CA PRO A 30 5.47 18.11 -11.45
C PRO A 30 4.11 17.38 -11.50
N ARG A 31 3.03 18.15 -11.48
CA ARG A 31 1.69 17.57 -11.64
C ARG A 31 1.56 16.93 -13.03
N VAL A 32 1.20 15.66 -13.04
CA VAL A 32 1.10 14.85 -14.24
C VAL A 32 -0.05 13.87 -14.15
N GLN A 33 -0.52 13.46 -15.33
CA GLN A 33 -1.52 12.41 -15.50
C GLN A 33 -1.07 11.54 -16.68
N ILE A 34 -0.84 10.26 -16.43
CA ILE A 34 -0.41 9.28 -17.43
C ILE A 34 -1.34 8.08 -17.34
N GLU A 35 -1.72 7.49 -18.44
CA GLU A 35 -2.45 6.23 -18.45
C GLU A 35 -1.60 5.12 -17.81
N TYR A 36 -2.22 4.33 -16.94
CA TYR A 36 -1.54 3.29 -16.19
C TYR A 36 -0.86 2.29 -17.12
N ASP A 37 -1.57 1.81 -18.15
CA ASP A 37 -1.07 0.81 -19.09
C ASP A 37 0.18 1.31 -19.83
N LYS A 38 0.17 2.58 -20.26
CA LYS A 38 1.35 3.22 -20.88
C LYS A 38 2.52 3.34 -19.91
N ALA A 39 2.26 3.69 -18.65
CA ALA A 39 3.31 3.79 -17.65
C ALA A 39 3.90 2.40 -17.35
N GLU A 40 3.09 1.36 -17.24
CA GLU A 40 3.52 -0.02 -17.01
C GLU A 40 4.35 -0.55 -18.18
N GLU A 41 3.92 -0.31 -19.42
CA GLU A 41 4.68 -0.69 -20.63
C GLU A 41 6.09 -0.06 -20.63
N LEU A 42 6.19 1.22 -20.32
CA LEU A 42 7.48 1.91 -20.27
C LEU A 42 8.36 1.43 -19.12
N ILE A 43 7.79 1.13 -17.97
CA ILE A 43 8.49 0.53 -16.83
C ILE A 43 9.13 -0.79 -17.23
N ILE A 44 8.38 -1.66 -17.93
CA ILE A 44 8.88 -2.93 -18.44
C ILE A 44 9.96 -2.71 -19.50
N LYS A 45 9.74 -1.78 -20.44
CA LYS A 45 10.71 -1.41 -21.50
C LYS A 45 12.08 -1.04 -20.93
N TYR A 46 12.14 -0.30 -19.84
CA TYR A 46 13.38 0.09 -19.19
C TYR A 46 13.91 -0.92 -18.16
N GLY A 47 13.28 -2.10 -18.05
CA GLY A 47 13.72 -3.16 -17.13
C GLY A 47 13.57 -2.78 -15.66
N LEU A 48 12.60 -1.94 -15.36
CA LEU A 48 12.16 -1.61 -14.00
C LEU A 48 11.07 -2.57 -13.54
N ASN A 49 10.85 -2.68 -12.22
CA ASN A 49 9.86 -3.60 -11.67
C ASN A 49 8.44 -3.01 -11.74
N PRO A 50 7.50 -3.58 -12.54
CA PRO A 50 6.15 -3.06 -12.65
C PRO A 50 5.32 -3.21 -11.37
N LYS A 51 5.73 -4.06 -10.43
CA LYS A 51 5.06 -4.18 -9.12
C LYS A 51 5.25 -2.93 -8.25
N ASN A 52 6.21 -2.09 -8.56
CA ASN A 52 6.48 -0.85 -7.83
C ASN A 52 5.50 0.27 -8.18
N ILE A 53 4.84 0.22 -9.33
CA ILE A 53 3.75 1.13 -9.67
C ILE A 53 2.42 0.53 -9.21
N THR A 54 1.59 1.33 -8.58
CA THR A 54 0.30 0.88 -8.08
C THR A 54 -0.80 1.39 -9.00
N GLN A 55 -1.59 0.46 -9.53
CA GLN A 55 -2.82 0.82 -10.26
C GLN A 55 -3.74 1.64 -9.34
N PRO A 56 -4.36 2.70 -9.85
CA PRO A 56 -5.27 3.52 -9.07
C PRO A 56 -6.41 2.69 -8.48
N GLY A 57 -6.50 2.61 -7.16
CA GLY A 57 -7.59 1.91 -6.49
C GLY A 57 -8.90 2.66 -6.62
N SER A 58 -10.01 1.96 -6.86
CA SER A 58 -11.35 2.54 -7.08
C SER A 58 -11.78 3.55 -6.00
N LYS A 59 -11.44 3.31 -4.74
CA LYS A 59 -11.71 4.27 -3.66
C LYS A 59 -10.90 5.58 -3.80
N LYS A 60 -9.66 5.50 -4.27
CA LYS A 60 -8.82 6.65 -4.53
C LYS A 60 -9.34 7.44 -5.74
N ALA A 61 -9.69 6.72 -6.81
CA ALA A 61 -10.30 7.30 -8.02
C ALA A 61 -11.60 8.03 -7.66
N PHE A 62 -12.49 7.41 -6.89
CA PHE A 62 -13.71 8.03 -6.39
C PHE A 62 -13.43 9.30 -5.57
N SER A 63 -12.55 9.23 -4.59
CA SER A 63 -12.21 10.41 -3.77
C SER A 63 -11.61 11.56 -4.59
N ARG A 64 -10.85 11.24 -5.65
CA ARG A 64 -10.30 12.24 -6.58
C ARG A 64 -11.37 12.82 -7.47
N SER A 65 -12.28 12.00 -8.01
CA SER A 65 -13.36 12.46 -8.90
C SER A 65 -14.28 13.44 -8.20
N VAL A 66 -14.75 13.11 -6.99
CA VAL A 66 -15.61 14.02 -6.23
C VAL A 66 -14.91 15.36 -5.90
N ARG A 67 -13.64 15.29 -5.46
CA ARG A 67 -12.87 16.53 -5.17
C ARG A 67 -12.60 17.36 -6.41
N ARG A 68 -12.36 16.69 -7.54
CA ARG A 68 -12.11 17.37 -8.81
C ARG A 68 -13.37 18.08 -9.29
N THR A 69 -14.49 17.38 -9.32
CA THR A 69 -15.80 17.95 -9.69
C THR A 69 -16.15 19.13 -8.79
N ALA A 70 -16.04 18.98 -7.47
CA ALA A 70 -16.30 20.10 -6.57
C ALA A 70 -15.40 21.32 -6.85
N LYS A 71 -14.12 21.10 -7.19
CA LYS A 71 -13.17 22.18 -7.47
C LYS A 71 -13.43 22.86 -8.82
N GLU A 72 -13.76 22.11 -9.86
CA GLU A 72 -13.99 22.64 -11.21
C GLU A 72 -15.26 23.47 -11.31
N ASN A 73 -16.20 23.23 -10.42
CA ASN A 73 -17.48 23.93 -10.37
C ASN A 73 -17.52 25.09 -9.34
N ASN A 74 -16.37 25.53 -8.82
CA ASN A 74 -16.29 26.73 -8.00
C ASN A 74 -16.47 27.96 -8.88
N ASP A 75 -17.40 28.86 -8.50
CA ASP A 75 -17.71 30.12 -9.18
C ASP A 75 -17.07 31.37 -8.54
N GLY A 76 -16.32 31.19 -7.46
CA GLY A 76 -15.54 32.22 -6.79
C GLY A 76 -16.21 32.84 -5.56
N GLU A 77 -17.52 32.97 -5.53
CA GLU A 77 -18.26 33.49 -4.36
C GLU A 77 -18.66 32.35 -3.40
N ILE A 78 -19.08 31.23 -3.95
CA ILE A 78 -19.47 30.05 -3.19
C ILE A 78 -18.44 28.93 -3.43
N VAL A 79 -17.90 28.41 -2.35
CA VAL A 79 -16.89 27.34 -2.42
C VAL A 79 -17.57 25.98 -2.37
N LYS A 80 -17.50 25.26 -3.50
CA LYS A 80 -17.97 23.87 -3.54
C LYS A 80 -16.95 22.91 -2.92
N LYS A 81 -17.40 22.11 -1.97
CA LYS A 81 -16.56 21.16 -1.25
C LYS A 81 -17.14 19.74 -1.25
N ALA A 82 -16.24 18.78 -1.36
CA ALA A 82 -16.58 17.37 -1.15
C ALA A 82 -16.58 17.07 0.36
N ARG A 83 -17.74 16.75 0.92
CA ARG A 83 -17.90 16.40 2.33
C ARG A 83 -18.35 14.95 2.48
N ARG A 84 -17.69 14.23 3.35
CA ARG A 84 -18.11 12.87 3.69
C ARG A 84 -19.34 12.94 4.59
N ILE A 85 -20.46 12.42 4.12
CA ILE A 85 -21.73 12.40 4.86
C ILE A 85 -21.83 11.15 5.73
N GLY A 86 -21.43 10.01 5.21
CA GLY A 86 -21.56 8.76 5.92
C GLY A 86 -20.73 7.60 5.37
N LYS A 87 -20.85 6.48 6.05
CA LYS A 87 -20.28 5.19 5.62
C LYS A 87 -21.25 4.10 6.06
N HIS A 88 -21.75 3.34 5.11
CA HIS A 88 -22.53 2.14 5.36
C HIS A 88 -21.73 0.95 4.84
N ALA A 89 -21.34 0.02 5.71
CA ALA A 89 -20.61 -1.20 5.38
C ALA A 89 -19.66 -1.03 4.15
N ASP A 90 -20.14 -1.36 2.95
CA ASP A 90 -19.38 -1.31 1.70
C ASP A 90 -19.64 -0.05 0.86
N THR A 91 -20.47 0.89 1.32
CA THR A 91 -20.82 2.11 0.60
C THR A 91 -20.23 3.34 1.31
N ASP A 92 -19.45 4.16 0.58
CA ASP A 92 -19.05 5.49 1.03
C ASP A 92 -20.05 6.52 0.50
N VAL A 93 -20.51 7.43 1.35
CA VAL A 93 -21.47 8.50 1.00
C VAL A 93 -20.77 9.85 1.11
N VAL A 94 -20.76 10.58 0.01
CA VAL A 94 -20.11 11.92 -0.08
C VAL A 94 -21.10 12.91 -0.67
N GLY A 95 -21.16 14.11 -0.09
CA GLY A 95 -21.90 15.23 -0.65
C GLY A 95 -20.98 16.22 -1.35
N ILE A 96 -21.44 16.82 -2.43
CA ILE A 96 -20.91 18.08 -2.93
C ILE A 96 -21.81 19.16 -2.37
N VAL A 97 -21.21 20.08 -1.62
CA VAL A 97 -21.90 21.10 -0.86
C VAL A 97 -21.35 22.46 -1.19
N ASP A 98 -22.24 23.44 -1.24
CA ASP A 98 -21.88 24.84 -1.31
C ASP A 98 -21.65 25.37 0.10
N GLU A 99 -20.45 25.89 0.33
CA GLU A 99 -20.07 26.51 1.60
C GLU A 99 -19.76 27.99 1.34
N GLY A 100 -20.44 28.86 2.09
CA GLY A 100 -20.25 30.30 2.04
C GLY A 100 -20.48 30.92 3.41
N VAL A 101 -20.28 32.23 3.49
CA VAL A 101 -20.61 33.03 4.67
C VAL A 101 -21.61 34.10 4.24
N ASP A 102 -22.77 34.06 4.83
CA ASP A 102 -23.72 35.18 4.74
C ASP A 102 -23.25 36.29 5.69
N LEU A 103 -22.51 37.25 5.14
CA LEU A 103 -21.95 38.37 5.89
C LEU A 103 -23.03 39.29 6.50
N ALA A 104 -24.23 39.28 5.96
CA ALA A 104 -25.33 40.12 6.45
C ALA A 104 -25.95 39.53 7.73
N ASN A 105 -25.95 38.24 7.88
CA ASN A 105 -26.59 37.53 8.99
C ASN A 105 -25.57 36.77 9.90
N ASP A 106 -24.26 36.89 9.63
CA ASP A 106 -23.17 36.20 10.32
C ASP A 106 -23.41 34.66 10.41
N LYS A 107 -23.91 34.09 9.31
CA LYS A 107 -24.24 32.67 9.23
C LYS A 107 -23.43 31.95 8.19
N LEU A 108 -23.04 30.72 8.52
CA LEU A 108 -22.49 29.81 7.53
C LEU A 108 -23.62 29.30 6.63
N LEU A 109 -23.47 29.53 5.34
CA LEU A 109 -24.31 28.91 4.33
C LEU A 109 -23.79 27.51 4.05
N TYR A 110 -24.69 26.56 4.08
CA TYR A 110 -24.38 25.17 3.78
C TYR A 110 -25.55 24.61 2.98
N ASP A 111 -25.34 24.41 1.68
CA ASP A 111 -26.35 23.83 0.81
C ASP A 111 -25.79 22.59 0.08
N GLN A 112 -26.54 21.50 0.15
CA GLN A 112 -26.13 20.24 -0.41
C GLN A 112 -26.64 20.09 -1.85
N GLN A 113 -25.74 20.23 -2.81
CA GLN A 113 -26.05 20.18 -4.24
C GLN A 113 -26.17 18.75 -4.78
N SER A 114 -25.39 17.82 -4.23
CA SER A 114 -25.43 16.43 -4.68
C SER A 114 -25.08 15.46 -3.56
N THR A 115 -25.72 14.29 -3.58
CA THR A 115 -25.37 13.14 -2.73
C THR A 115 -24.91 12.00 -3.61
N ILE A 116 -23.71 11.48 -3.34
CA ILE A 116 -23.02 10.51 -4.16
C ILE A 116 -22.70 9.29 -3.31
N PHE A 117 -23.13 8.12 -3.79
CA PHE A 117 -22.92 6.82 -3.16
C PHE A 117 -21.91 6.04 -4.00
N PHE A 118 -20.83 5.59 -3.38
CA PHE A 118 -19.84 4.72 -4.00
C PHE A 118 -19.90 3.33 -3.37
N ASP A 119 -20.35 2.35 -4.14
CA ASP A 119 -20.30 0.96 -3.78
C ASP A 119 -18.90 0.39 -4.01
N LYS A 120 -18.24 -0.07 -2.93
CA LYS A 120 -16.85 -0.58 -3.02
C LYS A 120 -16.77 -1.96 -3.65
N LYS A 121 -17.84 -2.76 -3.52
CA LYS A 121 -17.88 -4.13 -4.03
C LYS A 121 -18.05 -4.12 -5.53
N ASP A 122 -19.05 -3.40 -6.00
CA ASP A 122 -19.39 -3.35 -7.43
C ASP A 122 -18.65 -2.23 -8.17
N LYS A 123 -17.92 -1.37 -7.42
CA LYS A 123 -17.20 -0.19 -7.94
C LYS A 123 -18.11 0.77 -8.72
N THR A 124 -19.38 0.85 -8.33
CA THR A 124 -20.38 1.67 -9.00
C THR A 124 -20.66 2.96 -8.25
N ILE A 125 -20.99 4.02 -9.01
CA ILE A 125 -21.39 5.32 -8.49
C ILE A 125 -22.88 5.54 -8.76
N ARG A 126 -23.63 5.81 -7.70
CA ARG A 126 -25.04 6.22 -7.75
C ARG A 126 -25.18 7.53 -7.00
N GLY A 127 -26.30 8.24 -7.21
CA GLY A 127 -26.52 9.47 -6.48
C GLY A 127 -27.66 10.29 -7.03
N HIS A 128 -27.83 11.45 -6.40
CA HIS A 128 -28.82 12.47 -6.77
C HIS A 128 -28.15 13.84 -6.81
N GLY A 129 -28.63 14.73 -7.69
CA GLY A 129 -28.12 16.08 -7.87
C GLY A 129 -27.25 16.27 -9.12
N ASP A 130 -26.88 17.49 -9.39
CA ASP A 130 -26.35 17.94 -10.69
C ASP A 130 -24.97 17.39 -11.04
N TYR A 131 -24.17 17.01 -10.05
CA TYR A 131 -22.77 16.63 -10.23
C TYR A 131 -22.51 15.11 -10.34
N VAL A 132 -23.54 14.27 -10.30
CA VAL A 132 -23.37 12.82 -10.28
C VAL A 132 -22.71 12.29 -11.55
N ASP A 133 -23.16 12.74 -12.73
CA ASP A 133 -22.64 12.27 -14.00
C ASP A 133 -21.21 12.77 -14.28
N GLU A 134 -20.89 13.98 -13.86
CA GLU A 134 -19.53 14.50 -13.92
C GLU A 134 -18.59 13.73 -13.01
N VAL A 135 -19.05 13.35 -11.79
CA VAL A 135 -18.27 12.48 -10.90
C VAL A 135 -18.05 11.11 -11.50
N ARG A 136 -19.03 10.51 -12.19
CA ARG A 136 -18.87 9.26 -12.93
C ARG A 136 -17.79 9.38 -14.01
N LYS A 137 -17.89 10.39 -14.86
CA LYS A 137 -16.90 10.67 -15.91
C LYS A 137 -15.49 10.85 -15.36
N ASN A 138 -15.36 11.63 -14.28
CA ASN A 138 -14.09 11.82 -13.60
C ASN A 138 -13.59 10.54 -12.93
N PHE A 139 -14.49 9.69 -12.42
CA PHE A 139 -14.13 8.39 -11.83
C PHE A 139 -13.55 7.43 -12.87
N ASP A 140 -14.18 7.30 -14.01
CA ASP A 140 -13.68 6.46 -15.10
C ASP A 140 -12.28 6.91 -15.52
N LYS A 141 -12.09 8.21 -15.70
CA LYS A 141 -10.79 8.81 -15.99
C LYS A 141 -9.75 8.51 -14.90
N PHE A 142 -10.06 8.76 -13.62
CA PHE A 142 -9.12 8.55 -12.52
C PHE A 142 -8.89 7.09 -12.14
N SER A 143 -9.68 6.17 -12.67
CA SER A 143 -9.48 4.74 -12.51
C SER A 143 -8.35 4.19 -13.39
N THR A 144 -8.04 4.88 -14.48
CA THR A 144 -7.01 4.48 -15.46
C THR A 144 -5.74 5.34 -15.42
N ILE A 145 -5.76 6.45 -14.68
CA ILE A 145 -4.66 7.42 -14.68
C ILE A 145 -3.83 7.34 -13.41
N VAL A 146 -2.52 7.20 -13.55
CA VAL A 146 -1.53 7.46 -12.50
C VAL A 146 -1.16 8.94 -12.47
N THR A 147 -0.95 9.47 -11.28
CA THR A 147 -0.62 10.88 -11.06
C THR A 147 0.82 11.02 -10.54
N ASP A 148 1.27 12.26 -10.38
CA ASP A 148 2.56 12.58 -9.76
C ASP A 148 2.80 11.86 -8.42
N HIS A 149 1.76 11.60 -7.64
CA HIS A 149 1.88 10.87 -6.38
C HIS A 149 2.26 9.40 -6.61
N GLU A 150 1.59 8.71 -7.54
CA GLU A 150 1.93 7.32 -7.88
C GLU A 150 3.34 7.24 -8.50
N ILE A 151 3.71 8.20 -9.34
CA ILE A 151 5.07 8.26 -9.94
C ILE A 151 6.14 8.48 -8.86
N ARG A 152 5.93 9.41 -7.91
CA ARG A 152 6.88 9.59 -6.78
C ARG A 152 7.01 8.31 -5.95
N ASN A 153 5.90 7.64 -5.67
CA ASN A 153 5.93 6.37 -4.94
C ASN A 153 6.63 5.26 -5.73
N PHE A 154 6.44 5.24 -7.05
CA PHE A 154 7.14 4.30 -7.94
C PHE A 154 8.66 4.53 -7.92
N ILE A 155 9.13 5.78 -8.05
CA ILE A 155 10.54 6.12 -7.95
C ILE A 155 11.10 5.65 -6.60
N LEU A 156 10.41 6.02 -5.51
CA LEU A 156 10.83 5.66 -4.16
C LEU A 156 10.90 4.14 -3.97
N ALA A 157 9.86 3.41 -4.37
CA ALA A 157 9.84 1.95 -4.25
C ALA A 157 10.97 1.30 -5.08
N SER A 158 11.22 1.80 -6.29
CA SER A 158 12.26 1.26 -7.18
C SER A 158 13.68 1.45 -6.63
N ILE A 159 14.00 2.63 -6.07
CA ILE A 159 15.31 2.82 -5.45
C ILE A 159 15.44 2.09 -4.10
N GLN A 160 14.36 2.00 -3.33
CA GLN A 160 14.36 1.29 -2.05
C GLN A 160 14.49 -0.23 -2.21
N GLU A 161 13.94 -0.80 -3.28
CA GLU A 161 14.15 -2.20 -3.68
C GLU A 161 15.64 -2.48 -3.98
N LYS A 162 16.36 -1.48 -4.42
CA LYS A 162 17.80 -1.51 -4.69
C LYS A 162 18.66 -1.05 -3.52
N GLY A 163 18.11 -1.07 -2.32
CA GLY A 163 18.85 -0.80 -1.10
C GLY A 163 19.10 0.70 -0.82
N ALA A 164 18.40 1.61 -1.48
CA ALA A 164 18.57 3.03 -1.17
C ALA A 164 18.15 3.36 0.26
N VAL A 165 18.94 4.22 0.91
CA VAL A 165 18.69 4.70 2.27
C VAL A 165 18.44 6.20 2.31
N PRO A 166 17.52 6.69 3.14
CA PRO A 166 17.29 8.12 3.30
C PRO A 166 18.47 8.77 4.03
N LEU A 167 19.02 9.85 3.47
CA LEU A 167 20.04 10.65 4.13
C LEU A 167 19.45 11.66 5.12
N ARG A 168 18.15 11.89 5.05
CA ARG A 168 17.38 12.76 5.95
C ARG A 168 16.06 12.10 6.33
N LYS A 169 15.58 12.32 7.54
CA LYS A 169 14.27 11.85 8.00
C LYS A 169 13.11 12.43 7.18
N THR A 170 13.28 13.63 6.67
CA THR A 170 12.31 14.33 5.82
C THR A 170 13.06 14.94 4.65
N GLY A 171 12.42 15.01 3.45
CA GLY A 171 12.98 15.80 2.34
C GLY A 171 13.43 15.05 1.10
N GLY A 172 13.15 13.77 0.94
CA GLY A 172 13.29 13.10 -0.37
C GLY A 172 14.73 13.04 -0.94
N VAL A 173 15.74 12.98 -0.07
CA VAL A 173 17.14 12.79 -0.46
C VAL A 173 17.59 11.40 -0.01
N TYR A 174 18.04 10.60 -0.97
CA TYR A 174 18.41 9.21 -0.75
C TYR A 174 19.83 8.95 -1.25
N PHE A 175 20.49 7.98 -0.65
CA PHE A 175 21.73 7.42 -1.16
C PHE A 175 21.43 6.08 -1.83
N VAL A 176 21.96 5.90 -3.05
CA VAL A 176 21.89 4.65 -3.81
C VAL A 176 23.31 4.11 -3.92
N PRO A 177 23.61 2.89 -3.44
CA PRO A 177 24.95 2.33 -3.46
C PRO A 177 25.43 2.08 -4.89
N LYS A 178 26.75 2.17 -5.11
CA LYS A 178 27.40 2.06 -6.42
C LYS A 178 26.93 0.87 -7.28
N PRO A 179 26.78 -0.36 -6.76
CA PRO A 179 26.34 -1.49 -7.56
C PRO A 179 24.92 -1.35 -8.13
N GLN A 180 24.13 -0.42 -7.61
CA GLN A 180 22.71 -0.25 -7.93
C GLN A 180 22.39 1.07 -8.65
N VAL A 181 23.42 1.82 -9.08
CA VAL A 181 23.25 3.14 -9.72
C VAL A 181 22.52 3.05 -11.06
N ASP A 182 22.57 1.91 -11.73
CA ASP A 182 21.84 1.66 -12.99
C ASP A 182 20.33 1.89 -12.88
N VAL A 183 19.73 1.66 -11.69
CA VAL A 183 18.32 1.94 -11.47
C VAL A 183 17.99 3.44 -11.62
N VAL A 184 18.92 4.32 -11.23
CA VAL A 184 18.72 5.77 -11.34
C VAL A 184 18.71 6.20 -12.81
N GLU A 185 19.60 5.62 -13.62
CA GLU A 185 19.64 5.86 -15.06
C GLU A 185 18.37 5.38 -15.77
N LYS A 186 17.91 4.16 -15.45
CA LYS A 186 16.67 3.59 -15.97
C LYS A 186 15.45 4.43 -15.60
N LEU A 187 15.40 4.92 -14.36
CA LEU A 187 14.32 5.80 -13.90
C LEU A 187 14.34 7.14 -14.63
N ASN A 188 15.53 7.70 -14.90
CA ASN A 188 15.64 8.93 -15.70
C ASN A 188 15.13 8.73 -17.12
N LEU A 189 15.51 7.65 -17.79
CA LEU A 189 15.00 7.33 -19.14
C LEU A 189 13.47 7.20 -19.15
N PHE A 190 12.90 6.53 -18.14
CA PHE A 190 11.45 6.47 -17.97
C PHE A 190 10.82 7.86 -17.82
N LEU A 191 11.37 8.71 -16.94
CA LEU A 191 10.83 10.03 -16.67
C LEU A 191 10.96 10.97 -17.88
N GLU A 192 12.04 10.87 -18.64
CA GLU A 192 12.24 11.61 -19.89
C GLU A 192 11.20 11.23 -20.94
N GLU A 193 10.94 9.93 -21.15
CA GLU A 193 9.99 9.47 -22.15
C GLU A 193 8.53 9.86 -21.79
N VAL A 194 8.19 9.85 -20.51
CA VAL A 194 6.88 10.35 -20.06
C VAL A 194 6.83 11.86 -19.88
N GLN A 195 7.95 12.56 -20.10
CA GLN A 195 8.09 14.02 -19.96
C GLN A 195 7.68 14.53 -18.56
N VAL A 196 8.05 13.81 -17.51
CA VAL A 196 7.60 14.04 -16.14
C VAL A 196 8.76 14.26 -15.19
N GLY A 197 9.39 15.40 -15.26
CA GLY A 197 10.46 15.75 -14.33
C GLY A 197 11.77 14.98 -14.57
N LYS A 198 12.62 14.97 -13.58
CA LYS A 198 13.94 14.30 -13.63
C LYS A 198 14.37 13.87 -12.23
N ILE A 199 15.32 12.94 -12.19
CA ILE A 199 16.09 12.61 -11.01
C ILE A 199 17.45 13.29 -11.13
N GLU A 200 17.77 14.13 -10.17
CA GLU A 200 19.10 14.68 -10.02
C GLU A 200 19.94 13.74 -9.17
N HIS A 201 21.14 13.45 -9.61
CA HIS A 201 22.05 12.58 -8.88
C HIS A 201 23.46 13.13 -8.84
N TYR A 202 24.12 12.93 -7.69
CA TYR A 202 25.46 13.44 -7.41
C TYR A 202 26.31 12.29 -6.88
N ARG A 203 27.46 12.05 -7.47
CA ARG A 203 28.40 11.03 -7.00
C ARG A 203 28.98 11.42 -5.64
N ILE A 204 29.00 10.48 -4.71
CA ILE A 204 29.63 10.63 -3.42
C ILE A 204 31.01 9.97 -3.47
N PRO A 205 32.11 10.74 -3.30
CA PRO A 205 33.45 10.20 -3.33
C PRO A 205 33.68 9.24 -2.15
N CYS A 206 34.64 8.33 -2.30
CA CYS A 206 35.12 7.52 -1.19
C CYS A 206 35.94 8.40 -0.22
N GLY A 207 35.50 8.45 1.03
CA GLY A 207 36.15 9.16 2.12
C GLY A 207 35.75 8.56 3.45
N LYS A 208 36.58 8.73 4.48
CA LYS A 208 36.31 8.14 5.80
C LYS A 208 35.05 8.69 6.43
N ASP A 209 34.85 9.99 6.37
CA ASP A 209 33.69 10.66 6.95
C ASP A 209 32.41 10.30 6.19
N GLU A 210 32.48 10.24 4.85
CA GLU A 210 31.38 9.83 3.97
C GLU A 210 30.96 8.39 4.24
N ASN A 211 31.93 7.47 4.35
CA ASN A 211 31.67 6.06 4.68
C ASN A 211 30.92 5.94 6.00
N THR A 212 31.43 6.60 7.06
CA THR A 212 30.83 6.57 8.40
C THR A 212 29.41 7.12 8.40
N ASN A 213 29.19 8.25 7.72
CA ASN A 213 27.88 8.89 7.67
C ASN A 213 26.85 8.04 6.91
N ILE A 214 27.26 7.45 5.79
CA ILE A 214 26.41 6.58 4.99
C ILE A 214 26.12 5.28 5.76
N TRP A 215 27.14 4.66 6.36
CA TRP A 215 26.94 3.47 7.18
C TRP A 215 25.96 3.73 8.34
N THR A 216 26.12 4.81 9.06
CA THR A 216 25.23 5.18 10.16
C THR A 216 23.79 5.32 9.69
N SER A 217 23.57 5.93 8.52
CA SER A 217 22.24 6.07 7.92
C SER A 217 21.68 4.72 7.48
N ALA A 218 22.52 3.87 6.87
CA ALA A 218 22.14 2.53 6.42
C ALA A 218 21.80 1.61 7.60
N LYS A 219 22.67 1.56 8.62
CA LYS A 219 22.46 0.77 9.84
C LYS A 219 21.10 1.10 10.47
N LYS A 220 20.83 2.40 10.61
CA LYS A 220 19.55 2.85 11.17
C LYS A 220 18.36 2.40 10.32
N GLU A 221 18.38 2.64 9.02
CA GLU A 221 17.27 2.28 8.12
C GLU A 221 17.04 0.77 8.10
N ILE A 222 18.11 -0.03 8.06
CA ILE A 222 18.06 -1.49 8.11
C ILE A 222 17.40 -1.95 9.40
N THR A 223 17.82 -1.40 10.54
CA THR A 223 17.27 -1.73 11.87
C THR A 223 15.79 -1.34 11.95
N ASP A 224 15.43 -0.11 11.59
CA ASP A 224 14.05 0.40 11.62
C ASP A 224 13.12 -0.46 10.72
N ARG A 225 13.59 -0.91 9.55
CA ARG A 225 12.83 -1.80 8.67
C ARG A 225 12.67 -3.20 9.27
N ALA A 226 13.72 -3.78 9.84
CA ALA A 226 13.68 -5.09 10.46
C ALA A 226 12.71 -5.11 11.66
N GLU A 227 12.74 -4.09 12.52
CA GLU A 227 11.80 -3.92 13.62
C GLU A 227 10.35 -3.77 13.13
N THR A 228 10.15 -3.00 12.04
CA THR A 228 8.81 -2.85 11.44
C THR A 228 8.27 -4.18 10.93
N ILE A 229 9.12 -5.02 10.36
CA ILE A 229 8.74 -6.38 9.90
C ILE A 229 8.37 -7.25 11.09
N MET A 230 9.17 -7.25 12.16
CA MET A 230 8.89 -7.98 13.38
C MET A 230 7.54 -7.59 13.97
N GLN A 231 7.28 -6.29 14.17
CA GLN A 231 6.01 -5.77 14.71
C GLN A 231 4.80 -6.12 13.84
N ARG A 232 4.98 -6.19 12.50
CA ARG A 232 3.92 -6.63 11.58
C ARG A 232 3.70 -8.13 11.68
N SER A 233 4.76 -8.89 11.82
CA SER A 233 4.71 -10.33 11.99
C SER A 233 3.98 -10.72 13.27
N ASP A 234 4.18 -9.98 14.36
CA ASP A 234 3.49 -10.21 15.64
C ASP A 234 1.98 -10.04 15.56
N LYS A 235 1.51 -9.19 14.64
CA LYS A 235 0.07 -8.98 14.41
C LYS A 235 -0.56 -10.04 13.50
N ILE A 236 0.23 -10.95 12.94
CA ILE A 236 -0.24 -11.99 12.00
C ILE A 236 -0.46 -13.30 12.78
N ASN A 237 -1.71 -13.55 13.22
CA ASN A 237 -2.03 -14.68 14.11
C ASN A 237 -2.50 -15.96 13.38
N SER A 238 -2.79 -15.94 12.06
CA SER A 238 -3.44 -17.08 11.41
C SER A 238 -3.15 -17.29 9.92
N ARG A 239 -2.23 -16.51 9.33
CA ARG A 239 -2.00 -16.47 7.87
C ARG A 239 -0.54 -16.77 7.51
N PRO A 240 -0.13 -18.05 7.33
CA PRO A 240 1.26 -18.42 6.98
C PRO A 240 1.78 -17.67 5.74
N ASN A 241 0.95 -17.53 4.70
CA ASN A 241 1.35 -16.79 3.49
C ASN A 241 1.64 -15.30 3.73
N ALA A 242 1.02 -14.70 4.74
CA ALA A 242 1.32 -13.31 5.11
C ALA A 242 2.66 -13.22 5.85
N LEU A 243 3.03 -14.23 6.64
CA LEU A 243 4.35 -14.34 7.28
C LEU A 243 5.45 -14.58 6.24
N ARG A 244 5.25 -15.47 5.26
CA ARG A 244 6.21 -15.71 4.16
C ARG A 244 6.54 -14.41 3.41
N LYS A 245 5.55 -13.54 3.17
CA LYS A 245 5.80 -12.20 2.60
C LYS A 245 6.63 -11.29 3.50
N GLN A 246 6.67 -11.52 4.80
CA GLN A 246 7.58 -10.79 5.69
C GLN A 246 8.99 -11.36 5.59
N THR A 247 9.16 -12.69 5.43
CA THR A 247 10.46 -13.31 5.18
C THR A 247 11.10 -12.78 3.89
N GLU A 248 10.34 -12.72 2.78
CA GLU A 248 10.81 -12.13 1.52
C GLU A 248 11.34 -10.70 1.70
N LYS A 249 10.72 -9.91 2.58
CA LYS A 249 11.20 -8.54 2.88
C LYS A 249 12.46 -8.51 3.74
N LEU A 250 12.66 -9.53 4.60
CA LEU A 250 13.91 -9.65 5.35
C LEU A 250 15.08 -10.01 4.44
N GLU A 251 14.85 -10.81 3.40
CA GLU A 251 15.86 -11.08 2.38
C GLU A 251 16.34 -9.78 1.72
N VAL A 252 15.42 -8.90 1.33
CA VAL A 252 15.77 -7.58 0.78
C VAL A 252 16.59 -6.74 1.78
N ILE A 253 16.28 -6.81 3.08
CA ILE A 253 17.06 -6.11 4.11
C ILE A 253 18.45 -6.71 4.26
N ASN A 254 18.58 -8.02 4.14
CA ASN A 254 19.88 -8.69 4.19
C ASN A 254 20.74 -8.33 2.97
N ASP A 255 20.14 -8.25 1.79
CA ASP A 255 20.82 -7.76 0.58
C ASP A 255 21.29 -6.30 0.75
N MET A 256 20.46 -5.45 1.38
CA MET A 256 20.88 -4.10 1.75
C MET A 256 22.10 -4.14 2.67
N LEU A 257 22.06 -4.93 3.74
CA LEU A 257 23.20 -5.04 4.67
C LEU A 257 24.48 -5.44 3.93
N THR A 258 24.40 -6.38 3.01
CA THR A 258 25.54 -6.79 2.18
C THR A 258 26.09 -5.64 1.34
N CYS A 259 25.22 -4.82 0.74
CA CYS A 259 25.65 -3.66 -0.06
C CYS A 259 26.38 -2.60 0.77
N TYR A 260 26.14 -2.54 2.07
CA TYR A 260 26.72 -1.52 2.96
C TYR A 260 27.80 -2.05 3.89
N SER A 261 28.00 -3.37 3.99
CA SER A 261 29.00 -3.97 4.88
C SER A 261 30.42 -3.50 4.59
N ASP A 262 30.74 -3.29 3.32
CA ASP A 262 32.07 -2.80 2.89
C ASP A 262 32.37 -1.35 3.31
N LEU A 263 31.35 -0.58 3.69
CA LEU A 263 31.47 0.78 4.20
C LEU A 263 31.73 0.83 5.70
N CYS A 264 31.52 -0.29 6.40
CA CYS A 264 31.66 -0.39 7.83
C CYS A 264 33.13 -0.56 8.23
N GLU A 265 33.68 0.39 8.97
CA GLU A 265 35.04 0.28 9.52
C GLU A 265 35.15 -0.83 10.59
N TYR A 266 34.04 -1.22 11.21
CA TYR A 266 33.97 -2.22 12.28
C TYR A 266 33.13 -3.40 11.82
N ALA A 267 33.77 -4.46 11.37
CA ALA A 267 33.11 -5.70 10.97
C ALA A 267 32.14 -6.26 12.05
N SER A 268 32.46 -6.02 13.34
CA SER A 268 31.61 -6.39 14.47
C SER A 268 30.22 -5.74 14.46
N GLU A 269 30.09 -4.49 13.97
CA GLU A 269 28.78 -3.82 13.90
C GLU A 269 27.88 -4.40 12.82
N ALA A 270 28.45 -4.72 11.65
CA ALA A 270 27.72 -5.37 10.57
C ALA A 270 27.26 -6.77 10.98
N GLU A 271 28.12 -7.50 11.70
CA GLU A 271 27.81 -8.81 12.27
C GLU A 271 26.68 -8.76 13.29
N GLU A 272 26.65 -7.75 14.15
CA GLU A 272 25.60 -7.55 15.15
C GLU A 272 24.24 -7.31 14.51
N VAL A 273 24.20 -6.46 13.48
CA VAL A 273 22.98 -6.22 12.68
C VAL A 273 22.54 -7.50 11.95
N SER A 274 23.47 -8.24 11.34
CA SER A 274 23.19 -9.50 10.67
C SER A 274 22.60 -10.55 11.62
N LYS A 275 23.16 -10.70 12.82
CA LYS A 275 22.64 -11.61 13.88
C LYS A 275 21.23 -11.22 14.29
N SER A 276 20.94 -9.91 14.39
CA SER A 276 19.60 -9.42 14.73
C SER A 276 18.57 -9.75 13.63
N ILE A 277 18.92 -9.57 12.37
CA ILE A 277 18.07 -9.92 11.23
C ILE A 277 17.82 -11.42 11.15
N SER A 278 18.89 -12.24 11.33
CA SER A 278 18.78 -13.72 11.34
C SER A 278 17.82 -14.19 12.43
N LYS A 279 17.94 -13.65 13.64
CA LYS A 279 17.02 -13.99 14.73
C LYS A 279 15.56 -13.70 14.38
N ILE A 280 15.28 -12.54 13.79
CA ILE A 280 13.90 -12.21 13.35
C ILE A 280 13.43 -13.18 12.27
N SER A 281 14.31 -13.59 11.36
CA SER A 281 13.99 -14.57 10.32
C SER A 281 13.64 -15.93 10.91
N ASP A 282 14.43 -16.41 11.86
CA ASP A 282 14.22 -17.67 12.56
C ASP A 282 12.91 -17.67 13.35
N ASP A 283 12.63 -16.58 14.08
CA ASP A 283 11.36 -16.40 14.80
C ASP A 283 10.14 -16.46 13.87
N ILE A 284 10.22 -15.83 12.71
CA ILE A 284 9.14 -15.86 11.71
C ILE A 284 9.01 -17.26 11.09
N ALA A 285 10.12 -17.94 10.79
CA ALA A 285 10.13 -19.29 10.22
C ALA A 285 9.49 -20.29 11.21
N GLN A 286 9.82 -20.21 12.49
CA GLN A 286 9.23 -21.04 13.53
C GLN A 286 7.71 -20.85 13.61
N ARG A 287 7.24 -19.60 13.59
CA ARG A 287 5.80 -19.29 13.61
C ARG A 287 5.06 -19.78 12.37
N ILE A 288 5.71 -19.80 11.21
CA ILE A 288 5.13 -20.41 10.00
C ILE A 288 4.92 -21.89 10.20
N MET A 289 5.94 -22.61 10.73
CA MET A 289 5.87 -24.04 11.01
C MET A 289 4.76 -24.38 12.01
N ASP A 290 4.66 -23.61 13.10
CA ASP A 290 3.64 -23.81 14.12
C ASP A 290 2.22 -23.66 13.51
N LEU A 291 1.98 -22.61 12.74
CA LEU A 291 0.68 -22.36 12.07
C LEU A 291 0.34 -23.42 11.00
N GLU A 292 1.31 -24.01 10.34
CA GLU A 292 1.11 -25.10 9.37
C GLU A 292 0.80 -26.41 10.06
N THR A 293 1.45 -26.68 11.18
CA THR A 293 1.21 -27.85 12.03
C THR A 293 -0.20 -27.81 12.61
N ASP A 294 -0.61 -26.68 13.19
CA ASP A 294 -1.97 -26.48 13.73
C ASP A 294 -3.06 -26.68 12.68
N LYS A 295 -2.83 -26.21 11.44
CA LYS A 295 -3.78 -26.43 10.33
C LYS A 295 -3.86 -27.88 9.91
N SER A 296 -2.75 -28.61 9.95
CA SER A 296 -2.71 -30.04 9.60
C SER A 296 -3.44 -30.89 10.64
N THR A 297 -3.26 -30.59 11.92
CA THR A 297 -3.95 -31.28 13.02
C THR A 297 -5.45 -31.00 13.01
N ALA A 298 -5.85 -29.73 12.85
CA ALA A 298 -7.26 -29.36 12.75
C ALA A 298 -7.97 -29.95 11.52
N LYS A 299 -7.24 -30.19 10.43
CA LYS A 299 -7.76 -30.87 9.22
C LYS A 299 -7.94 -32.37 9.45
N LYS A 300 -7.01 -33.02 10.16
CA LYS A 300 -7.11 -34.43 10.55
C LYS A 300 -8.29 -34.65 11.48
N GLU A 301 -8.46 -33.86 12.54
CA GLU A 301 -9.59 -33.96 13.46
C GLU A 301 -10.94 -33.74 12.76
N LYS A 302 -11.02 -32.79 11.81
CA LYS A 302 -12.26 -32.60 11.02
C LYS A 302 -12.56 -33.80 10.11
N SER A 303 -11.55 -34.44 9.52
CA SER A 303 -11.72 -35.63 8.69
C SER A 303 -12.17 -36.82 9.52
N GLU A 304 -11.59 -37.02 10.72
CA GLU A 304 -11.95 -38.10 11.66
C GLU A 304 -13.40 -37.91 12.20
N LYS A 305 -13.77 -36.66 12.58
CA LYS A 305 -15.15 -36.35 13.00
C LYS A 305 -16.16 -36.55 11.87
N LYS A 306 -15.77 -36.34 10.61
CA LYS A 306 -16.61 -36.58 9.44
C LYS A 306 -16.76 -38.07 9.14
N ALA A 307 -15.69 -38.84 9.28
CA ALA A 307 -15.68 -40.29 9.15
C ALA A 307 -16.48 -41.00 10.28
N ALA A 308 -16.38 -40.49 11.51
CA ALA A 308 -17.15 -41.00 12.64
C ALA A 308 -18.67 -40.71 12.46
N LYS A 309 -19.04 -39.52 11.95
CA LYS A 309 -20.43 -39.18 11.62
C LYS A 309 -21.02 -40.03 10.49
N SER A 310 -20.20 -40.38 9.47
CA SER A 310 -20.69 -41.25 8.40
C SER A 310 -20.90 -42.69 8.87
N LYS A 311 -20.00 -43.23 9.70
CA LYS A 311 -20.18 -44.55 10.32
C LYS A 311 -21.42 -44.63 11.24
N ALA A 312 -21.63 -43.61 12.08
CA ALA A 312 -22.80 -43.54 12.92
C ALA A 312 -24.14 -43.47 12.14
N LYS A 313 -24.11 -42.82 10.96
CA LYS A 313 -25.26 -42.73 10.05
C LYS A 313 -25.53 -44.05 9.33
N GLU A 314 -24.52 -44.84 9.05
CA GLU A 314 -24.61 -46.16 8.42
C GLU A 314 -25.08 -47.25 9.42
N GLU A 315 -24.69 -47.14 10.69
CA GLU A 315 -25.19 -48.01 11.77
C GLU A 315 -26.64 -47.67 12.13
N ALA A 316 -27.03 -46.41 12.10
CA ALA A 316 -28.43 -46.00 12.32
C ALA A 316 -29.39 -46.46 11.20
N ALA A 317 -28.87 -46.63 9.98
CA ALA A 317 -29.62 -47.13 8.82
C ALA A 317 -29.83 -48.66 8.80
N LYS A 318 -29.08 -49.39 9.64
CA LYS A 318 -29.14 -50.88 9.72
C LYS A 318 -30.04 -51.45 10.84
N LYS A 319 -30.79 -50.60 11.59
CA LYS A 319 -31.80 -51.09 12.53
C LYS A 319 -33.09 -51.38 11.77
N PRO A 320 -33.66 -52.64 11.88
CA PRO A 320 -34.90 -52.97 11.19
C PRO A 320 -36.09 -52.19 11.81
N ASP A 321 -36.97 -51.77 10.92
CA ASP A 321 -38.23 -51.11 11.21
C ASP A 321 -39.13 -51.96 12.09
N GLU A 322 -39.26 -51.68 13.36
CA GLU A 322 -40.44 -52.04 14.13
C GLU A 322 -41.50 -50.93 13.95
N LYS A 323 -42.55 -51.24 13.19
CA LYS A 323 -43.68 -50.36 12.93
C LYS A 323 -44.47 -50.12 14.24
N PRO A 324 -44.67 -48.93 14.69
CA PRO A 324 -45.67 -48.62 15.69
C PRO A 324 -47.04 -48.47 15.03
N VAL A 325 -48.00 -49.22 15.59
CA VAL A 325 -49.43 -49.23 15.26
C VAL A 325 -50.05 -47.85 15.36
N SER A 326 -50.69 -47.44 14.28
CA SER A 326 -51.39 -46.15 14.14
C SER A 326 -52.57 -46.05 15.06
N LYS A 327 -52.60 -45.07 15.95
CA LYS A 327 -53.85 -44.54 16.57
C LYS A 327 -54.19 -43.20 15.88
N LYS A 328 -55.31 -43.18 15.18
CA LYS A 328 -55.92 -41.97 14.57
C LYS A 328 -56.31 -40.95 15.66
N PRO A 329 -56.00 -39.68 15.49
CA PRO A 329 -56.64 -38.62 16.26
C PRO A 329 -57.83 -38.06 15.51
N VAL A 330 -58.87 -37.86 16.32
CA VAL A 330 -60.16 -37.29 15.97
C VAL A 330 -60.03 -35.82 15.58
N SER A 331 -60.73 -35.48 14.49
CA SER A 331 -60.84 -34.11 13.96
C SER A 331 -61.64 -33.21 14.87
N LYS A 332 -61.17 -32.07 15.27
CA LYS A 332 -61.94 -30.94 15.77
C LYS A 332 -61.95 -29.81 14.72
N LYS A 333 -63.19 -29.44 14.33
CA LYS A 333 -63.54 -28.31 13.45
C LYS A 333 -63.11 -26.99 14.04
N PRO A 334 -62.74 -26.02 13.22
CA PRO A 334 -62.55 -24.62 13.65
C PRO A 334 -63.81 -23.83 13.51
N THR A 335 -64.06 -22.95 14.48
CA THR A 335 -65.15 -21.95 14.55
C THR A 335 -64.62 -20.60 13.99
N PRO A 336 -65.47 -19.78 13.36
CA PRO A 336 -65.01 -18.67 12.51
C PRO A 336 -64.78 -17.37 13.28
N ALA A 337 -63.96 -16.55 12.67
CA ALA A 337 -63.56 -15.20 13.07
C ALA A 337 -64.70 -14.20 13.03
N THR A 338 -64.73 -13.31 14.02
CA THR A 338 -65.59 -12.12 14.07
C THR A 338 -64.77 -10.88 13.75
N SER A 339 -65.37 -10.08 12.89
CA SER A 339 -64.92 -8.84 12.26
C SER A 339 -64.70 -7.67 13.22
N ALA A 340 -63.94 -6.72 12.71
CA ALA A 340 -63.58 -5.38 13.17
C ALA A 340 -64.76 -4.49 13.71
N PRO A 341 -64.44 -3.30 14.31
CA PRO A 341 -64.53 -2.10 13.48
C PRO A 341 -63.37 -1.08 13.63
N GLN A 342 -63.38 -0.21 12.63
CA GLN A 342 -62.68 1.03 12.46
C GLN A 342 -62.94 2.06 13.57
N GLU A 343 -61.91 2.81 13.92
CA GLU A 343 -61.91 4.29 13.92
C GLU A 343 -60.49 4.80 13.69
#